data_ef641e6e37fee107a967cd93af1a79da
#
_entry.id   ef641e6e37fee107a967cd93af1a79da
#
_cell.length_a   1.000
_cell.length_b   1.000
_cell.length_c   1.000
_cell.angle_alpha   90.00
_cell.angle_beta   90.00
_cell.angle_gamma   90.00
#
_symmetry.space_group_name_H-M   'P 1'
#
loop_
_entity.id
_entity.type
_entity.pdbx_description
1 polymer ?
#
loop_
_entity_poly.entity_id
_entity_poly.type
_entity_poly.pdbx_seq_one_letter_code
_entity_poly.pdbx_strand_id
1 'polypeptide(L)'
;HEIRRQNAGRTGEMAGGFAADNFHGIKTALRGVLKIADLGHSVLGTRLMSGIGKAIHKAGVPLWTPSMPKSYNASKRIADDEGEGLKVVYFPSCINQMMGVDKSSKDMRPLAEEMVELLHKAGYKVVIPKGMDSLCCGTIWESKGLPKMADRKTAELEEALWEASEEGRYPVICDQSPCLHRMKQKMTRVQLYESAEFVWKFLRDKLVFTQK
;
A
#
# COMPACT_ATOMS: atom_id res chain seq x y z
N HIS A 1 15.10 14.45 7.43
CA HIS A 1 13.84 14.54 8.18
C HIS A 1 13.82 15.71 9.15
N GLU A 2 14.92 16.02 9.85
CA GLU A 2 14.99 17.07 10.86
C GLU A 2 14.67 18.47 10.28
N ILE A 3 15.25 18.84 9.14
CA ILE A 3 14.97 20.14 8.47
C ILE A 3 13.48 20.29 8.13
N ARG A 4 12.82 19.22 7.70
CA ARG A 4 11.38 19.24 7.39
C ARG A 4 10.53 19.34 8.65
N ARG A 5 10.97 18.76 9.75
CA ARG A 5 10.31 18.83 11.05
C ARG A 5 10.30 20.25 11.59
N GLN A 6 11.43 20.98 11.45
CA GLN A 6 11.54 22.37 11.85
C GLN A 6 10.69 23.32 10.97
N ASN A 7 10.45 22.92 9.70
CA ASN A 7 9.68 23.71 8.73
C ASN A 7 8.19 23.32 8.63
N ALA A 8 7.75 22.31 9.39
CA ALA A 8 6.33 21.92 9.44
C ALA A 8 5.57 22.97 10.28
N GLY A 9 5.16 24.06 9.65
CA GLY A 9 4.37 25.10 10.30
C GLY A 9 2.98 24.61 10.70
N ARG A 10 2.27 25.41 11.52
CA ARG A 10 0.92 25.10 12.05
C ARG A 10 -0.08 24.68 10.98
N THR A 11 -0.03 25.28 9.79
CA THR A 11 -0.86 24.89 8.64
C THR A 11 -0.55 23.50 8.11
N GLY A 12 0.73 23.11 8.09
CA GLY A 12 1.16 21.77 7.72
C GLY A 12 0.71 20.71 8.72
N GLU A 13 0.74 21.01 10.01
CA GLU A 13 0.21 20.12 11.05
C GLU A 13 -1.31 19.94 10.94
N MET A 14 -2.07 21.02 10.71
CA MET A 14 -3.51 20.96 10.51
C MET A 14 -3.88 20.13 9.27
N ALA A 15 -3.24 20.40 8.15
CA ALA A 15 -3.45 19.63 6.90
C ALA A 15 -3.06 18.16 7.05
N GLY A 16 -1.94 17.89 7.73
CA GLY A 16 -1.50 16.53 8.02
C GLY A 16 -2.44 15.78 8.96
N GLY A 17 -3.00 16.45 9.97
CA GLY A 17 -4.03 15.92 10.85
C GLY A 17 -5.29 15.56 10.08
N PHE A 18 -5.83 16.51 9.31
CA PHE A 18 -6.99 16.28 8.46
C PHE A 18 -6.78 15.08 7.50
N ALA A 19 -5.60 15.01 6.88
CA ALA A 19 -5.27 13.90 5.98
C ALA A 19 -5.18 12.54 6.72
N ALA A 20 -4.73 12.53 7.97
CA ALA A 20 -4.68 11.32 8.78
C ALA A 20 -6.08 10.85 9.18
N ASP A 21 -6.97 11.79 9.55
CA ASP A 21 -8.35 11.50 9.94
C ASP A 21 -9.21 11.05 8.75
N ASN A 22 -8.92 11.57 7.55
CA ASN A 22 -9.68 11.29 6.32
C ASN A 22 -8.92 10.41 5.33
N PHE A 23 -8.00 9.57 5.79
CA PHE A 23 -7.09 8.82 4.92
C PHE A 23 -7.81 7.91 3.91
N HIS A 24 -8.88 7.24 4.32
CA HIS A 24 -9.75 6.47 3.42
C HIS A 24 -10.34 7.34 2.29
N GLY A 25 -10.88 8.51 2.64
CA GLY A 25 -11.45 9.45 1.66
C GLY A 25 -10.41 9.94 0.66
N ILE A 26 -9.19 10.26 1.13
CA ILE A 26 -8.08 10.67 0.27
C ILE A 26 -7.69 9.55 -0.70
N LYS A 27 -7.57 8.31 -0.23
CA LYS A 27 -7.29 7.15 -1.10
C LYS A 27 -8.39 6.98 -2.16
N THR A 28 -9.64 7.15 -1.78
CA THR A 28 -10.78 7.06 -2.69
C THR A 28 -10.74 8.16 -3.75
N ALA A 29 -10.43 9.40 -3.36
CA ALA A 29 -10.26 10.50 -4.30
C ALA A 29 -9.09 10.25 -5.27
N LEU A 30 -7.94 9.77 -4.79
CA LEU A 30 -6.80 9.41 -5.63
C LEU A 30 -7.13 8.28 -6.62
N ARG A 31 -7.90 7.26 -6.20
CA ARG A 31 -8.42 6.23 -7.12
C ARG A 31 -9.30 6.85 -8.22
N GLY A 32 -10.12 7.85 -7.87
CA GLY A 32 -10.93 8.61 -8.83
C GLY A 32 -10.07 9.34 -9.86
N VAL A 33 -9.04 10.04 -9.41
CA VAL A 33 -8.08 10.74 -10.29
C VAL A 33 -7.38 9.76 -11.23
N LEU A 34 -6.92 8.62 -10.75
CA LEU A 34 -6.29 7.59 -11.59
C LEU A 34 -7.26 7.05 -12.64
N LYS A 35 -8.54 6.83 -12.31
CA LYS A 35 -9.58 6.41 -13.28
C LYS A 35 -9.80 7.46 -14.37
N ILE A 36 -9.90 8.73 -13.98
CA ILE A 36 -10.08 9.83 -14.95
C ILE A 36 -8.86 9.93 -15.86
N ALA A 37 -7.65 9.82 -15.31
CA ALA A 37 -6.41 9.86 -16.09
C ALA A 37 -6.32 8.67 -17.06
N ASP A 38 -6.70 7.47 -16.65
CA ASP A 38 -6.72 6.28 -17.50
C ASP A 38 -7.77 6.39 -18.62
N LEU A 39 -8.98 6.87 -18.31
CA LEU A 39 -10.03 7.13 -19.32
C LEU A 39 -9.58 8.22 -20.29
N GLY A 40 -9.05 9.33 -19.79
CA GLY A 40 -8.49 10.40 -20.62
C GLY A 40 -7.41 9.89 -21.56
N HIS A 41 -6.48 9.06 -21.07
CA HIS A 41 -5.46 8.44 -21.91
C HIS A 41 -6.07 7.51 -22.99
N SER A 42 -7.14 6.80 -22.66
CA SER A 42 -7.82 5.89 -23.61
C SER A 42 -8.50 6.65 -24.74
N VAL A 43 -9.07 7.83 -24.45
CA VAL A 43 -9.84 8.63 -25.40
C VAL A 43 -8.94 9.59 -26.20
N LEU A 44 -8.02 10.29 -25.53
CA LEU A 44 -7.21 11.36 -26.11
C LEU A 44 -5.86 10.87 -26.64
N GLY A 45 -5.42 9.70 -26.24
CA GLY A 45 -4.11 9.14 -26.58
C GLY A 45 -2.94 9.83 -25.89
N THR A 46 -1.76 9.25 -26.04
CA THR A 46 -0.55 9.64 -25.29
C THR A 46 -0.08 11.07 -25.59
N ARG A 47 -0.14 11.51 -26.86
CA ARG A 47 0.38 12.84 -27.26
C ARG A 47 -0.41 13.97 -26.60
N LEU A 48 -1.73 13.91 -26.66
CA LEU A 48 -2.60 14.96 -26.12
C LEU A 48 -2.57 14.94 -24.59
N MET A 49 -2.63 13.76 -23.97
CA MET A 49 -2.49 13.61 -22.51
C MET A 49 -1.15 14.15 -22.00
N SER A 50 -0.05 13.93 -22.72
CA SER A 50 1.27 14.50 -22.34
C SER A 50 1.26 16.03 -22.41
N GLY A 51 0.59 16.62 -23.39
CA GLY A 51 0.41 18.07 -23.50
C GLY A 51 -0.38 18.65 -22.32
N ILE A 52 -1.53 18.05 -22.01
CA ILE A 52 -2.37 18.40 -20.86
C ILE A 52 -1.58 18.24 -19.55
N GLY A 53 -0.91 17.09 -19.37
CA GLY A 53 -0.10 16.80 -18.19
C GLY A 53 0.99 17.86 -17.93
N LYS A 54 1.69 18.29 -18.98
CA LYS A 54 2.68 19.37 -18.89
C LYS A 54 2.05 20.72 -18.53
N ALA A 55 0.85 21.02 -19.03
CA ALA A 55 0.16 22.28 -18.74
C ALA A 55 -0.27 22.34 -17.26
N ILE A 56 -0.91 21.27 -16.74
CA ILE A 56 -1.36 21.22 -15.35
C ILE A 56 -0.21 21.04 -14.34
N HIS A 57 0.93 20.48 -14.79
CA HIS A 57 2.12 20.35 -13.96
C HIS A 57 2.65 21.72 -13.48
N LYS A 58 2.51 22.76 -14.31
CA LYS A 58 2.85 24.14 -13.91
C LYS A 58 2.03 24.64 -12.72
N ALA A 59 0.85 24.07 -12.49
CA ALA A 59 0.01 24.36 -11.32
C ALA A 59 0.31 23.46 -10.10
N GLY A 60 1.42 22.71 -10.11
CA GLY A 60 1.84 21.85 -9.00
C GLY A 60 1.27 20.44 -8.99
N VAL A 61 0.55 20.04 -10.03
CA VAL A 61 0.05 18.67 -10.19
C VAL A 61 1.20 17.77 -10.64
N PRO A 62 1.34 16.54 -10.12
CA PRO A 62 2.34 15.58 -10.59
C PRO A 62 2.28 15.39 -12.10
N LEU A 63 3.44 15.28 -12.75
CA LEU A 63 3.51 15.09 -14.19
C LEU A 63 2.88 13.75 -14.56
N TRP A 64 1.92 13.77 -15.47
CA TRP A 64 1.36 12.56 -16.04
C TRP A 64 2.36 11.88 -16.99
N THR A 65 2.44 10.55 -16.91
CA THR A 65 3.24 9.71 -17.80
C THR A 65 2.40 8.55 -18.36
N PRO A 66 2.73 7.99 -19.54
CA PRO A 66 2.04 6.82 -20.09
C PRO A 66 2.10 5.58 -19.18
N SER A 67 3.13 5.48 -18.35
CA SER A 67 3.34 4.38 -17.37
C SER A 67 2.60 4.63 -16.05
N MET A 68 1.70 5.62 -15.98
CA MET A 68 0.90 5.84 -14.77
C MET A 68 0.03 4.62 -14.50
N PRO A 69 0.04 4.06 -13.27
CA PRO A 69 -0.74 2.88 -12.94
C PRO A 69 -2.24 3.14 -13.03
N LYS A 70 -3.00 2.11 -13.39
CA LYS A 70 -4.45 2.16 -13.32
C LYS A 70 -4.92 2.23 -11.87
N SER A 71 -6.11 2.78 -11.69
CA SER A 71 -6.79 2.72 -10.39
C SER A 71 -7.05 1.28 -9.98
N TYR A 72 -6.72 0.96 -8.74
CA TYR A 72 -6.95 -0.34 -8.14
C TYR A 72 -7.64 -0.19 -6.78
N ASN A 73 -8.37 -1.19 -6.35
CA ASN A 73 -8.96 -1.23 -5.02
C ASN A 73 -8.77 -2.61 -4.40
N ALA A 74 -7.70 -2.77 -3.62
CA ALA A 74 -7.35 -4.03 -2.98
C ALA A 74 -8.49 -4.58 -2.11
N SER A 75 -9.16 -3.76 -1.31
CA SER A 75 -10.24 -4.21 -0.41
C SER A 75 -11.48 -4.78 -1.13
N LYS A 76 -11.58 -4.59 -2.44
CA LYS A 76 -12.62 -5.20 -3.28
C LYS A 76 -12.14 -6.43 -4.07
N ARG A 77 -10.85 -6.70 -4.05
CA ARG A 77 -10.20 -7.70 -4.92
C ARG A 77 -9.52 -8.82 -4.15
N ILE A 78 -9.07 -8.53 -2.95
CA ILE A 78 -8.52 -9.52 -2.03
C ILE A 78 -9.42 -9.58 -0.80
N ALA A 79 -9.63 -10.78 -0.28
CA ALA A 79 -10.50 -11.05 0.85
C ALA A 79 -9.79 -11.94 1.85
N ASP A 80 -10.34 -11.99 3.07
CA ASP A 80 -9.94 -12.95 4.08
C ASP A 80 -10.29 -14.37 3.66
N ASP A 81 -9.39 -15.29 3.95
CA ASP A 81 -9.69 -16.72 3.89
C ASP A 81 -10.29 -17.21 5.20
N GLU A 82 -11.39 -17.92 5.10
CA GLU A 82 -12.03 -18.53 6.26
C GLU A 82 -11.42 -19.90 6.64
N GLY A 83 -11.61 -20.29 7.89
CA GLY A 83 -11.30 -21.60 8.43
C GLY A 83 -9.92 -21.76 9.05
N GLU A 84 -9.58 -23.00 9.44
CA GLU A 84 -8.31 -23.36 10.08
C GLU A 84 -7.21 -23.67 9.06
N GLY A 85 -5.95 -23.59 9.50
CA GLY A 85 -4.77 -23.91 8.69
C GLY A 85 -3.58 -23.00 8.97
N LEU A 86 -2.58 -23.05 8.10
CA LEU A 86 -1.45 -22.12 8.15
C LEU A 86 -1.94 -20.74 7.75
N LYS A 87 -1.90 -19.78 8.69
CA LYS A 87 -2.35 -18.42 8.45
C LYS A 87 -1.17 -17.45 8.33
N VAL A 88 -1.37 -16.41 7.54
CA VAL A 88 -0.47 -15.27 7.42
C VAL A 88 -1.27 -14.00 7.24
N VAL A 89 -0.94 -12.96 7.95
CA VAL A 89 -1.55 -11.65 7.77
C VAL A 89 -0.84 -10.93 6.63
N TYR A 90 -1.58 -10.48 5.63
CA TYR A 90 -1.04 -9.69 4.55
C TYR A 90 -1.55 -8.25 4.61
N PHE A 91 -0.62 -7.31 4.77
CA PHE A 91 -0.89 -5.89 4.72
C PHE A 91 -0.23 -5.28 3.48
N PRO A 92 -0.95 -5.17 2.35
CA PRO A 92 -0.46 -4.42 1.21
C PRO A 92 -0.27 -2.95 1.56
N SER A 93 0.81 -2.36 1.12
CA SER A 93 1.08 -0.93 1.32
C SER A 93 -0.03 -0.07 0.71
N CYS A 94 -0.19 1.15 1.20
CA CYS A 94 -1.23 2.05 0.70
C CYS A 94 -1.13 2.32 -0.81
N ILE A 95 0.07 2.26 -1.39
CA ILE A 95 0.30 2.37 -2.82
C ILE A 95 -0.29 1.15 -3.53
N ASN A 96 0.05 -0.06 -3.10
CA ASN A 96 -0.43 -1.31 -3.70
C ASN A 96 -1.92 -1.54 -3.43
N GLN A 97 -2.51 -0.85 -2.44
CA GLN A 97 -3.96 -0.84 -2.24
C GLN A 97 -4.73 0.02 -3.26
N MET A 98 -4.10 1.00 -3.90
CA MET A 98 -4.79 1.94 -4.80
C MET A 98 -4.26 2.00 -6.22
N MET A 99 -3.07 1.48 -6.48
CA MET A 99 -2.41 1.49 -7.78
C MET A 99 -2.27 0.06 -8.30
N GLY A 100 -2.84 -0.18 -9.45
CA GLY A 100 -2.67 -1.44 -10.18
C GLY A 100 -1.53 -1.37 -11.18
N VAL A 101 -1.58 -2.19 -12.20
CA VAL A 101 -0.61 -2.21 -13.30
C VAL A 101 -0.87 -1.10 -14.32
N ASP A 102 0.13 -0.70 -15.06
CA ASP A 102 -0.01 0.25 -16.15
C ASP A 102 -0.66 -0.40 -17.41
N LYS A 103 -0.95 0.41 -18.43
CA LYS A 103 -1.57 -0.06 -19.68
C LYS A 103 -0.70 -0.98 -20.52
N SER A 104 0.62 -0.88 -20.42
CA SER A 104 1.57 -1.71 -21.19
C SER A 104 1.71 -3.12 -20.59
N SER A 105 1.41 -3.28 -19.30
CA SER A 105 1.52 -4.52 -18.56
C SER A 105 0.21 -5.33 -18.57
N LYS A 106 -0.31 -5.65 -19.78
CA LYS A 106 -1.63 -6.26 -19.94
C LYS A 106 -1.75 -7.66 -19.33
N ASP A 107 -0.65 -8.40 -19.30
CA ASP A 107 -0.59 -9.76 -18.81
C ASP A 107 -0.18 -9.86 -17.34
N MET A 108 0.05 -8.72 -16.70
CA MET A 108 0.39 -8.66 -15.27
C MET A 108 -0.83 -8.35 -14.42
N ARG A 109 -0.84 -8.87 -13.22
CA ARG A 109 -1.85 -8.57 -12.20
C ARG A 109 -1.28 -7.61 -11.15
N PRO A 110 -2.15 -6.90 -10.41
CA PRO A 110 -1.72 -6.09 -9.27
C PRO A 110 -0.93 -6.92 -8.26
N LEU A 111 0.14 -6.34 -7.70
CA LEU A 111 1.03 -7.03 -6.75
C LEU A 111 0.28 -7.67 -5.58
N ALA A 112 -0.78 -7.01 -5.10
CA ALA A 112 -1.58 -7.55 -3.99
C ALA A 112 -2.28 -8.88 -4.36
N GLU A 113 -2.77 -9.01 -5.59
CA GLU A 113 -3.39 -10.26 -6.07
C GLU A 113 -2.33 -11.36 -6.29
N GLU A 114 -1.16 -11.01 -6.85
CA GLU A 114 -0.05 -11.95 -7.04
C GLU A 114 0.47 -12.49 -5.71
N MET A 115 0.58 -11.61 -4.70
CA MET A 115 1.02 -12.04 -3.37
C MET A 115 0.04 -13.02 -2.73
N VAL A 116 -1.26 -12.73 -2.79
CA VAL A 116 -2.31 -13.62 -2.26
C VAL A 116 -2.26 -14.99 -2.97
N GLU A 117 -2.15 -14.99 -4.31
CA GLU A 117 -2.05 -16.25 -5.06
C GLU A 117 -0.78 -17.05 -4.71
N LEU A 118 0.35 -16.38 -4.53
CA LEU A 118 1.61 -17.02 -4.12
C LEU A 118 1.46 -17.69 -2.75
N LEU A 119 0.82 -17.01 -1.81
CA LEU A 119 0.57 -17.53 -0.46
C LEU A 119 -0.39 -18.72 -0.49
N HIS A 120 -1.45 -18.67 -1.30
CA HIS A 120 -2.37 -19.79 -1.52
C HIS A 120 -1.66 -21.01 -2.12
N LYS A 121 -0.81 -20.81 -3.13
CA LYS A 121 0.00 -21.90 -3.72
C LYS A 121 0.93 -22.57 -2.71
N ALA A 122 1.38 -21.82 -1.71
CA ALA A 122 2.19 -22.35 -0.61
C ALA A 122 1.37 -22.95 0.55
N GLY A 123 0.03 -23.01 0.41
CA GLY A 123 -0.89 -23.60 1.40
C GLY A 123 -1.21 -22.70 2.57
N TYR A 124 -0.96 -21.40 2.46
CA TYR A 124 -1.34 -20.42 3.48
C TYR A 124 -2.75 -19.89 3.23
N LYS A 125 -3.47 -19.63 4.33
CA LYS A 125 -4.66 -18.81 4.37
C LYS A 125 -4.26 -17.37 4.67
N VAL A 126 -4.77 -16.44 3.86
CA VAL A 126 -4.42 -15.03 3.95
C VAL A 126 -5.46 -14.31 4.78
N VAL A 127 -5.01 -13.61 5.81
CA VAL A 127 -5.84 -12.75 6.66
C VAL A 127 -5.53 -11.29 6.30
N ILE A 128 -6.58 -10.52 6.03
CA ILE A 128 -6.48 -9.10 5.72
C ILE A 128 -6.91 -8.28 6.95
N PRO A 129 -6.11 -7.33 7.45
CA PRO A 129 -6.49 -6.56 8.64
C PRO A 129 -7.77 -5.75 8.38
N LYS A 130 -8.68 -5.77 9.34
CA LYS A 130 -9.94 -5.01 9.26
C LYS A 130 -9.68 -3.53 9.06
N GLY A 131 -10.49 -2.89 8.26
CA GLY A 131 -10.34 -1.46 7.99
C GLY A 131 -9.09 -1.09 7.17
N MET A 132 -8.49 -2.04 6.44
CA MET A 132 -7.27 -1.87 5.64
C MET A 132 -7.24 -0.55 4.84
N ASP A 133 -8.36 -0.11 4.31
CA ASP A 133 -8.45 1.14 3.53
C ASP A 133 -8.14 2.41 4.36
N SER A 134 -8.25 2.36 5.68
CA SER A 134 -7.94 3.47 6.59
C SER A 134 -6.56 3.35 7.23
N LEU A 135 -5.91 2.19 7.10
CA LEU A 135 -4.63 1.89 7.74
C LEU A 135 -3.44 2.41 6.93
N CYS A 136 -2.40 2.83 7.64
CA CYS A 136 -1.13 3.27 7.06
C CYS A 136 0.02 3.09 8.05
N CYS A 137 1.20 2.74 7.55
CA CYS A 137 2.42 2.64 8.36
C CYS A 137 2.93 3.97 8.93
N GLY A 138 2.42 5.11 8.45
CA GLY A 138 2.82 6.44 8.91
C GLY A 138 4.00 7.08 8.15
N THR A 139 4.70 6.35 7.29
CA THR A 139 5.90 6.85 6.56
C THR A 139 5.63 8.14 5.77
N ILE A 140 4.44 8.30 5.20
CA ILE A 140 4.08 9.51 4.45
C ILE A 140 4.11 10.77 5.33
N TRP A 141 3.62 10.70 6.56
CA TRP A 141 3.65 11.83 7.51
C TRP A 141 5.05 12.07 8.05
N GLU A 142 5.78 11.00 8.38
CA GLU A 142 7.17 11.12 8.83
C GLU A 142 8.04 11.81 7.78
N SER A 143 7.89 11.45 6.52
CA SER A 143 8.62 12.06 5.40
C SER A 143 8.30 13.56 5.21
N LYS A 144 7.16 14.00 5.72
CA LYS A 144 6.72 15.41 5.71
C LYS A 144 7.09 16.17 6.98
N GLY A 145 7.74 15.53 7.97
CA GLY A 145 8.11 16.13 9.24
C GLY A 145 6.97 16.19 10.26
N LEU A 146 5.99 15.31 10.16
CA LEU A 146 4.80 15.23 11.01
C LEU A 146 4.82 13.94 11.88
N PRO A 147 5.78 13.81 12.82
CA PRO A 147 5.98 12.57 13.55
C PRO A 147 4.77 12.16 14.41
N LYS A 148 4.04 13.10 14.99
CA LYS A 148 2.87 12.81 15.82
C LYS A 148 1.78 12.07 15.03
N MET A 149 1.47 12.54 13.81
CA MET A 149 0.51 11.90 12.90
C MET A 149 1.04 10.56 12.41
N ALA A 150 2.33 10.50 12.12
CA ALA A 150 3.01 9.28 11.72
C ALA A 150 2.92 8.20 12.79
N ASP A 151 3.23 8.52 14.06
CA ASP A 151 3.19 7.58 15.18
C ASP A 151 1.75 7.14 15.48
N ARG A 152 0.77 8.05 15.42
CA ARG A 152 -0.65 7.70 15.55
C ARG A 152 -1.08 6.67 14.49
N LYS A 153 -0.78 6.91 13.21
CA LYS A 153 -1.14 5.98 12.13
C LYS A 153 -0.42 4.64 12.25
N THR A 154 0.81 4.65 12.77
CA THR A 154 1.55 3.41 13.05
C THR A 154 0.88 2.62 14.17
N ALA A 155 0.44 3.28 15.26
CA ALA A 155 -0.24 2.63 16.37
C ALA A 155 -1.61 2.05 15.95
N GLU A 156 -2.39 2.79 15.16
CA GLU A 156 -3.64 2.29 14.58
C GLU A 156 -3.41 1.03 13.73
N LEU A 157 -2.35 1.02 12.95
CA LEU A 157 -1.98 -0.15 12.14
C LEU A 157 -1.52 -1.32 13.03
N GLU A 158 -0.69 -1.08 14.05
CA GLU A 158 -0.22 -2.14 14.94
C GLU A 158 -1.38 -2.84 15.63
N GLU A 159 -2.38 -2.09 16.11
CA GLU A 159 -3.57 -2.66 16.74
C GLU A 159 -4.37 -3.56 15.79
N ALA A 160 -4.60 -3.09 14.56
CA ALA A 160 -5.29 -3.88 13.54
C ALA A 160 -4.51 -5.14 13.13
N LEU A 161 -3.18 -5.06 13.07
CA LEU A 161 -2.33 -6.22 12.78
C LEU A 161 -2.26 -7.19 13.96
N TRP A 162 -2.25 -6.69 15.19
CA TRP A 162 -2.32 -7.51 16.41
C TRP A 162 -3.60 -8.33 16.45
N GLU A 163 -4.76 -7.69 16.20
CA GLU A 163 -6.04 -8.39 16.09
C GLU A 163 -6.01 -9.43 14.95
N ALA A 164 -5.59 -9.02 13.75
CA ALA A 164 -5.58 -9.90 12.57
C ALA A 164 -4.62 -11.09 12.71
N SER A 165 -3.52 -10.93 13.47
CA SER A 165 -2.54 -11.99 13.71
C SER A 165 -2.86 -12.89 14.90
N GLU A 166 -4.06 -12.79 15.47
CA GLU A 166 -4.44 -13.49 16.71
C GLU A 166 -3.37 -13.26 17.81
N GLU A 167 -3.23 -12.01 18.22
CA GLU A 167 -2.29 -11.56 19.25
C GLU A 167 -0.81 -11.83 18.91
N GLY A 168 -0.43 -11.64 17.65
CA GLY A 168 0.94 -11.83 17.17
C GLY A 168 1.32 -13.30 16.92
N ARG A 169 0.35 -14.21 16.96
CA ARG A 169 0.56 -15.64 16.70
C ARG A 169 0.96 -15.90 15.26
N TYR A 170 0.36 -15.20 14.31
CA TYR A 170 0.65 -15.38 12.88
C TYR A 170 1.60 -14.31 12.36
N PRO A 171 2.50 -14.67 11.43
CA PRO A 171 3.40 -13.72 10.80
C PRO A 171 2.63 -12.70 9.96
N VAL A 172 3.19 -11.50 9.86
CA VAL A 172 2.63 -10.38 9.08
C VAL A 172 3.57 -10.04 7.93
N ILE A 173 3.06 -9.99 6.71
CA ILE A 173 3.81 -9.57 5.52
C ILE A 173 3.42 -8.14 5.15
N CYS A 174 4.41 -7.29 4.88
CA CYS A 174 4.25 -6.00 4.25
C CYS A 174 5.09 -5.95 2.97
N ASP A 175 4.49 -5.50 1.87
CA ASP A 175 5.06 -5.56 0.52
C ASP A 175 5.89 -4.33 0.11
N GLN A 176 6.17 -3.42 1.07
CA GLN A 176 6.97 -2.21 0.82
C GLN A 176 8.04 -2.02 1.89
N SER A 177 9.31 -2.11 1.49
CA SER A 177 10.45 -2.01 2.40
C SER A 177 10.48 -0.71 3.23
N PRO A 178 10.18 0.50 2.71
CA PRO A 178 10.10 1.70 3.53
C PRO A 178 9.00 1.66 4.60
N CYS A 179 7.83 1.07 4.27
CA CYS A 179 6.75 0.87 5.23
C CYS A 179 7.18 -0.12 6.31
N LEU A 180 7.70 -1.27 5.90
CA LEU A 180 8.17 -2.31 6.79
C LEU A 180 9.28 -1.82 7.71
N HIS A 181 10.24 -1.05 7.19
CA HIS A 181 11.33 -0.48 7.98
C HIS A 181 10.78 0.35 9.14
N ARG A 182 9.84 1.26 8.86
CA ARG A 182 9.19 2.04 9.92
C ARG A 182 8.40 1.15 10.88
N MET A 183 7.64 0.19 10.37
CA MET A 183 6.87 -0.74 11.19
C MET A 183 7.81 -1.50 12.15
N LYS A 184 8.93 -2.05 11.68
CA LYS A 184 9.93 -2.74 12.53
C LYS A 184 10.57 -1.83 13.56
N GLN A 185 10.66 -0.52 13.33
CA GLN A 185 11.20 0.44 14.31
C GLN A 185 10.21 0.81 15.41
N LYS A 186 8.91 0.73 15.14
CA LYS A 186 7.88 1.28 16.02
C LYS A 186 6.95 0.22 16.63
N MET A 187 6.77 -0.90 15.96
CA MET A 187 5.89 -1.98 16.40
C MET A 187 6.68 -3.07 17.09
N THR A 188 6.16 -3.57 18.19
CA THR A 188 6.81 -4.60 19.01
C THR A 188 5.94 -5.84 19.24
N ARG A 189 4.66 -5.75 18.92
CA ARG A 189 3.67 -6.78 19.23
C ARG A 189 3.50 -7.84 18.13
N VAL A 190 3.94 -7.55 16.89
CA VAL A 190 3.72 -8.40 15.72
C VAL A 190 5.02 -8.83 15.05
N GLN A 191 5.01 -10.00 14.43
CA GLN A 191 6.15 -10.54 13.71
C GLN A 191 6.11 -10.08 12.25
N LEU A 192 6.95 -9.14 11.89
CA LEU A 192 6.94 -8.44 10.60
C LEU A 192 7.98 -9.00 9.63
N TYR A 193 7.55 -9.31 8.42
CA TYR A 193 8.38 -9.84 7.34
C TYR A 193 8.22 -9.02 6.05
N GLU A 194 9.32 -8.86 5.33
CA GLU A 194 9.28 -8.45 3.93
C GLU A 194 8.88 -9.63 3.05
N SER A 195 8.31 -9.37 1.87
CA SER A 195 7.88 -10.41 0.95
C SER A 195 9.00 -11.39 0.60
N ALA A 196 10.18 -10.90 0.22
CA ALA A 196 11.33 -11.75 -0.11
C ALA A 196 11.85 -12.54 1.10
N GLU A 197 11.90 -11.91 2.28
CA GLU A 197 12.27 -12.57 3.53
C GLU A 197 11.30 -13.70 3.88
N PHE A 198 9.99 -13.46 3.70
CA PHE A 198 8.96 -14.46 3.96
C PHE A 198 9.05 -15.65 2.99
N VAL A 199 9.19 -15.36 1.70
CA VAL A 199 9.40 -16.40 0.67
C VAL A 199 10.61 -17.27 1.01
N TRP A 200 11.74 -16.66 1.34
CA TRP A 200 12.95 -17.39 1.68
C TRP A 200 12.80 -18.26 2.92
N LYS A 201 12.20 -17.74 3.99
CA LYS A 201 12.08 -18.45 5.27
C LYS A 201 11.02 -19.53 5.28
N PHE A 202 9.88 -19.30 4.63
CA PHE A 202 8.67 -20.09 4.84
C PHE A 202 8.12 -20.74 3.58
N LEU A 203 8.45 -20.26 2.39
CA LEU A 203 7.84 -20.73 1.15
C LEU A 203 8.76 -21.52 0.24
N ARG A 204 10.07 -21.34 0.29
CA ARG A 204 11.03 -21.92 -0.65
C ARG A 204 10.89 -23.46 -0.76
N ASP A 205 10.63 -24.12 0.35
CA ASP A 205 10.51 -25.58 0.41
C ASP A 205 9.06 -26.08 0.12
N LYS A 206 8.11 -25.16 -0.04
CA LYS A 206 6.70 -25.42 -0.36
C LYS A 206 6.35 -25.13 -1.81
N LEU A 207 7.19 -24.39 -2.52
CA LEU A 207 6.97 -23.98 -3.90
C LEU A 207 7.89 -24.73 -4.84
N VAL A 208 7.34 -25.16 -5.97
CA VAL A 208 8.11 -25.71 -7.08
C VAL A 208 8.23 -24.63 -8.14
N PHE A 209 9.44 -24.13 -8.34
CA PHE A 209 9.75 -23.15 -9.38
C PHE A 209 10.08 -23.90 -10.68
N THR A 210 9.17 -23.84 -11.64
CA THR A 210 9.42 -24.39 -12.98
C THR A 210 9.93 -23.25 -13.86
N GLN A 211 11.19 -23.30 -14.25
CA GLN A 211 11.69 -22.43 -15.33
C GLN A 211 11.10 -22.93 -16.65
N LYS A 212 10.51 -22.03 -17.41
CA LYS A 212 10.20 -22.22 -18.82
C LYS A 212 11.35 -21.71 -19.66
#